data_05d38f324fd52cb04e70099c79ee5960
#
_entry.id   05d38f324fd52cb04e70099c79ee5960
#
_cell.length_a   1.000
_cell.length_b   1.000
_cell.length_c   1.000
_cell.angle_alpha   90.00
_cell.angle_beta   90.00
_cell.angle_gamma   90.00
#
_symmetry.space_group_name_H-M   'P 1'
#
loop_
_entity.id
_entity.type
_entity.pdbx_description
1 polymer ?
#
loop_
_entity_poly.entity_id
_entity_poly.type
_entity_poly.pdbx_seq_one_letter_code
_entity_poly.pdbx_strand_id
1 'polypeptide(L)'
;MLTTVLLPDSGNAEIDGLDVINDYKKIRQILGYMPGKFSLYQDLTVEENLEFFASVFNTTIAENYDLIKDIYGQIEPFKTRRAGKLSGGMKQKLALSCALIHKPKVLFLDEPTTGVDPVSRKEFWEMLKRLKEQGITIVVATPYMEEASLCDRIALMQNGKILKIDTPKQICKDFPKDLFEVKTENIPALLKILKGYKVAENSYAFGEFVHVVINKNKEFLPETLDIFLREKNFENIEINKIGATIEDSFIDLLN
;
A
#
# COMPACT_ATOMS: atom_id res chain seq x y z
N MET A 1 -17.80 3.25 -1.29
CA MET A 1 -18.48 4.17 -2.24
C MET A 1 -18.01 3.92 -3.67
N LEU A 2 -16.75 4.09 -4.04
CA LEU A 2 -16.27 3.83 -5.41
C LEU A 2 -16.59 2.42 -5.94
N THR A 3 -16.53 1.40 -5.09
CA THR A 3 -16.92 0.02 -5.45
C THR A 3 -18.43 -0.19 -5.52
N THR A 4 -19.24 0.86 -5.42
CA THR A 4 -20.73 0.83 -5.44
C THR A 4 -21.38 -0.03 -4.36
N VAL A 5 -20.63 -0.42 -3.31
CA VAL A 5 -21.15 -1.21 -2.18
C VAL A 5 -21.89 -0.35 -1.16
N LEU A 6 -21.44 0.92 -1.01
CA LEU A 6 -22.03 1.91 -0.12
C LEU A 6 -22.38 3.16 -0.92
N LEU A 7 -23.50 3.79 -0.60
CA LEU A 7 -23.88 5.08 -1.15
C LEU A 7 -23.15 6.21 -0.42
N PRO A 8 -22.76 7.30 -1.12
CA PRO A 8 -22.28 8.51 -0.46
C PRO A 8 -23.42 9.27 0.21
N ASP A 9 -23.18 9.87 1.37
CA ASP A 9 -24.14 10.74 2.06
C ASP A 9 -24.27 12.09 1.34
N SER A 10 -23.19 12.53 0.68
CA SER A 10 -23.12 13.77 -0.09
C SER A 10 -21.98 13.75 -1.10
N GLY A 11 -22.00 14.71 -2.03
CA GLY A 11 -21.00 14.79 -3.09
C GLY A 11 -21.24 13.78 -4.20
N ASN A 12 -20.34 13.75 -5.20
CA ASN A 12 -20.41 12.91 -6.39
C ASN A 12 -19.05 12.21 -6.60
N ALA A 13 -19.13 11.05 -7.21
CA ALA A 13 -17.94 10.32 -7.66
C ALA A 13 -18.25 9.61 -8.97
N GLU A 14 -17.23 9.50 -9.80
CA GLU A 14 -17.32 8.85 -11.10
C GLU A 14 -16.20 7.83 -11.30
N ILE A 15 -16.50 6.76 -12.04
CA ILE A 15 -15.54 5.77 -12.48
C ILE A 15 -15.70 5.61 -14.00
N ASP A 16 -14.64 5.87 -14.74
CA ASP A 16 -14.63 5.80 -16.20
C ASP A 16 -15.79 6.63 -16.83
N GLY A 17 -16.09 7.81 -16.23
CA GLY A 17 -17.19 8.69 -16.65
C GLY A 17 -18.59 8.22 -16.25
N LEU A 18 -18.71 7.18 -15.43
CA LEU A 18 -19.97 6.64 -14.93
C LEU A 18 -20.20 7.09 -13.48
N ASP A 19 -21.39 7.64 -13.19
CA ASP A 19 -21.79 8.07 -11.86
C ASP A 19 -22.02 6.86 -10.91
N VAL A 20 -21.41 6.91 -9.72
CA VAL A 20 -21.43 5.77 -8.78
C VAL A 20 -22.81 5.45 -8.21
N ILE A 21 -23.78 6.38 -8.30
CA ILE A 21 -25.15 6.20 -7.83
C ILE A 21 -26.05 5.73 -8.99
N ASN A 22 -26.02 6.45 -10.10
CA ASN A 22 -26.95 6.21 -11.20
C ASN A 22 -26.51 5.07 -12.13
N ASP A 23 -25.20 4.90 -12.33
CA ASP A 23 -24.63 3.91 -13.25
C ASP A 23 -24.02 2.69 -12.54
N TYR A 24 -24.34 2.44 -11.26
CA TYR A 24 -23.70 1.38 -10.46
C TYR A 24 -23.70 0.00 -11.11
N LYS A 25 -24.73 -0.34 -11.90
CA LYS A 25 -24.81 -1.63 -12.62
C LYS A 25 -23.75 -1.71 -13.72
N LYS A 26 -23.52 -0.62 -14.45
CA LYS A 26 -22.50 -0.55 -15.51
C LYS A 26 -21.10 -0.56 -14.88
N ILE A 27 -20.91 0.19 -13.78
CA ILE A 27 -19.65 0.19 -13.03
C ILE A 27 -19.26 -1.20 -12.59
N ARG A 28 -20.18 -1.98 -12.02
CA ARG A 28 -19.93 -3.36 -11.58
C ARG A 28 -19.50 -4.30 -12.71
N GLN A 29 -19.81 -4.01 -13.97
CA GLN A 29 -19.37 -4.80 -15.13
C GLN A 29 -17.92 -4.51 -15.52
N ILE A 30 -17.41 -3.32 -15.21
CA ILE A 30 -16.05 -2.88 -15.56
C ILE A 30 -15.09 -2.81 -14.38
N LEU A 31 -15.56 -3.17 -13.19
CA LEU A 31 -14.83 -3.05 -11.93
C LEU A 31 -14.52 -4.42 -11.35
N GLY A 32 -13.23 -4.70 -11.13
CA GLY A 32 -12.77 -5.79 -10.28
C GLY A 32 -12.57 -5.30 -8.85
N TYR A 33 -12.94 -6.10 -7.85
CA TYR A 33 -12.76 -5.74 -6.45
C TYR A 33 -12.21 -6.93 -5.65
N MET A 34 -11.16 -6.67 -4.92
CA MET A 34 -10.56 -7.61 -3.97
C MET A 34 -10.56 -6.98 -2.58
N PRO A 35 -11.45 -7.42 -1.68
CA PRO A 35 -11.52 -6.91 -0.31
C PRO A 35 -10.35 -7.41 0.55
N GLY A 36 -9.97 -6.65 1.57
CA GLY A 36 -8.84 -6.94 2.46
C GLY A 36 -9.00 -8.22 3.29
N LYS A 37 -10.26 -8.64 3.52
CA LYS A 37 -10.52 -9.96 4.12
C LYS A 37 -10.84 -10.96 3.02
N PHE A 38 -10.22 -12.15 3.11
CA PHE A 38 -10.51 -13.23 2.18
C PHE A 38 -12.01 -13.57 2.18
N SER A 39 -12.69 -13.22 1.09
CA SER A 39 -14.16 -13.26 0.96
C SER A 39 -14.67 -14.34 0.02
N LEU A 40 -13.76 -15.18 -0.52
CA LEU A 40 -14.15 -16.28 -1.39
C LEU A 40 -14.74 -17.46 -0.61
N TYR A 41 -15.45 -18.32 -1.31
CA TYR A 41 -16.10 -19.50 -0.73
C TYR A 41 -15.06 -20.53 -0.31
N GLN A 42 -14.83 -20.65 0.99
CA GLN A 42 -13.75 -21.48 1.55
C GLN A 42 -13.98 -22.99 1.34
N ASP A 43 -15.25 -23.42 1.25
CA ASP A 43 -15.64 -24.79 1.03
C ASP A 43 -15.60 -25.21 -0.44
N LEU A 44 -15.63 -24.26 -1.36
CA LEU A 44 -15.43 -24.50 -2.78
C LEU A 44 -13.95 -24.67 -3.09
N THR A 45 -13.66 -25.42 -4.15
CA THR A 45 -12.33 -25.56 -4.69
C THR A 45 -11.85 -24.27 -5.38
N VAL A 46 -10.60 -24.22 -5.76
CA VAL A 46 -10.01 -23.12 -6.53
C VAL A 46 -10.78 -22.93 -7.85
N GLU A 47 -11.02 -24.04 -8.58
CA GLU A 47 -11.73 -24.01 -9.87
C GLU A 47 -13.19 -23.59 -9.69
N GLU A 48 -13.92 -24.17 -8.75
CA GLU A 48 -15.32 -23.81 -8.46
C GLU A 48 -15.50 -22.34 -8.06
N ASN A 49 -14.57 -21.76 -7.30
CA ASN A 49 -14.59 -20.33 -7.02
C ASN A 49 -14.47 -19.51 -8.31
N LEU A 50 -13.50 -19.85 -9.16
CA LEU A 50 -13.28 -19.12 -10.40
C LEU A 50 -14.43 -19.24 -11.38
N GLU A 51 -15.02 -20.46 -11.53
CA GLU A 51 -16.22 -20.71 -12.32
C GLU A 51 -17.43 -19.93 -11.82
N PHE A 52 -17.61 -19.88 -10.49
CA PHE A 52 -18.68 -19.09 -9.89
C PHE A 52 -18.60 -17.62 -10.31
N PHE A 53 -17.42 -16.99 -10.13
CA PHE A 53 -17.25 -15.58 -10.53
C PHE A 53 -17.36 -15.39 -12.05
N ALA A 54 -16.83 -16.30 -12.85
CA ALA A 54 -17.02 -16.26 -14.30
C ALA A 54 -18.51 -16.30 -14.67
N SER A 55 -19.29 -17.17 -14.05
CA SER A 55 -20.75 -17.29 -14.31
C SER A 55 -21.51 -16.01 -13.93
N VAL A 56 -21.15 -15.35 -12.83
CA VAL A 56 -21.76 -14.07 -12.42
C VAL A 56 -21.65 -12.99 -13.48
N PHE A 57 -20.53 -13.02 -14.24
CA PHE A 57 -20.26 -12.06 -15.32
C PHE A 57 -20.55 -12.59 -16.71
N ASN A 58 -21.26 -13.74 -16.86
CA ASN A 58 -21.60 -14.38 -18.12
C ASN A 58 -20.37 -14.65 -19.00
N THR A 59 -19.30 -15.14 -18.43
CA THR A 59 -18.07 -15.53 -19.11
C THR A 59 -17.59 -16.90 -18.61
N THR A 60 -16.50 -17.41 -19.16
CA THR A 60 -15.87 -18.66 -18.76
C THR A 60 -14.39 -18.48 -18.45
N ILE A 61 -13.81 -19.45 -17.71
CA ILE A 61 -12.36 -19.46 -17.46
C ILE A 61 -11.60 -19.50 -18.80
N ALA A 62 -12.06 -20.31 -19.73
CA ALA A 62 -11.38 -20.49 -21.04
C ALA A 62 -11.33 -19.20 -21.87
N GLU A 63 -12.42 -18.42 -21.89
CA GLU A 63 -12.48 -17.15 -22.63
C GLU A 63 -11.49 -16.10 -22.11
N ASN A 64 -11.18 -16.13 -20.82
CA ASN A 64 -10.37 -15.09 -20.19
C ASN A 64 -9.07 -15.64 -19.56
N TYR A 65 -8.72 -16.90 -19.90
CA TYR A 65 -7.54 -17.57 -19.37
C TYR A 65 -6.25 -16.76 -19.59
N ASP A 66 -6.09 -16.18 -20.78
CA ASP A 66 -4.88 -15.41 -21.12
C ASP A 66 -4.65 -14.20 -20.21
N LEU A 67 -5.70 -13.58 -19.70
CA LEU A 67 -5.57 -12.47 -18.76
C LEU A 67 -5.07 -12.94 -17.38
N ILE A 68 -5.53 -14.11 -16.94
CA ILE A 68 -5.27 -14.60 -15.57
C ILE A 68 -4.16 -15.66 -15.51
N LYS A 69 -3.66 -16.16 -16.66
CA LYS A 69 -2.72 -17.30 -16.71
C LYS A 69 -1.46 -17.14 -15.87
N ASP A 70 -0.88 -15.95 -15.82
CA ASP A 70 0.33 -15.67 -15.05
C ASP A 70 0.09 -15.75 -13.53
N ILE A 71 -1.16 -15.58 -13.11
CA ILE A 71 -1.60 -15.63 -11.71
C ILE A 71 -2.19 -16.99 -11.40
N TYR A 72 -3.21 -17.36 -12.17
CA TYR A 72 -3.97 -18.59 -11.99
C TYR A 72 -3.09 -19.83 -12.24
N GLY A 73 -2.23 -19.82 -13.26
CA GLY A 73 -1.32 -20.93 -13.58
C GLY A 73 -0.42 -21.37 -12.42
N GLN A 74 -0.12 -20.48 -11.48
CA GLN A 74 0.65 -20.81 -10.28
C GLN A 74 -0.16 -21.61 -9.24
N ILE A 75 -1.50 -21.51 -9.27
CA ILE A 75 -2.41 -22.22 -8.37
C ILE A 75 -3.25 -23.28 -9.09
N GLU A 76 -3.24 -23.31 -10.40
CA GLU A 76 -3.96 -24.29 -11.23
C GLU A 76 -3.61 -25.76 -10.91
N PRO A 77 -2.36 -26.13 -10.57
CA PRO A 77 -2.05 -27.48 -10.10
C PRO A 77 -2.83 -27.90 -8.84
N PHE A 78 -3.41 -26.93 -8.13
CA PHE A 78 -4.21 -27.13 -6.93
C PHE A 78 -5.69 -26.85 -7.16
N LYS A 79 -6.18 -26.84 -8.40
CA LYS A 79 -7.54 -26.44 -8.78
C LYS A 79 -8.64 -27.19 -8.05
N THR A 80 -8.42 -28.46 -7.69
CA THR A 80 -9.37 -29.29 -6.92
C THR A 80 -9.26 -29.12 -5.41
N ARG A 81 -8.29 -28.31 -4.91
CA ARG A 81 -8.16 -28.05 -3.47
C ARG A 81 -9.16 -26.99 -3.01
N ARG A 82 -9.78 -27.22 -1.86
CA ARG A 82 -10.66 -26.22 -1.23
C ARG A 82 -9.93 -24.94 -0.90
N ALA A 83 -10.53 -23.79 -1.19
CA ALA A 83 -9.92 -22.47 -0.99
C ALA A 83 -9.54 -22.22 0.48
N GLY A 84 -10.31 -22.75 1.44
CA GLY A 84 -9.97 -22.66 2.87
C GLY A 84 -8.63 -23.29 3.25
N LYS A 85 -8.15 -24.28 2.46
CA LYS A 85 -6.89 -25.02 2.70
C LYS A 85 -5.68 -24.45 1.94
N LEU A 86 -5.83 -23.32 1.28
CA LEU A 86 -4.73 -22.63 0.59
C LEU A 86 -3.87 -21.82 1.57
N SER A 87 -2.58 -21.62 1.21
CA SER A 87 -1.73 -20.66 1.91
C SER A 87 -2.22 -19.22 1.68
N GLY A 88 -1.73 -18.26 2.48
CA GLY A 88 -2.09 -16.85 2.32
C GLY A 88 -1.83 -16.34 0.91
N GLY A 89 -0.62 -16.54 0.38
CA GLY A 89 -0.27 -16.13 -0.99
C GLY A 89 -1.10 -16.81 -2.08
N MET A 90 -1.46 -18.10 -1.92
CA MET A 90 -2.37 -18.77 -2.85
C MET A 90 -3.80 -18.23 -2.79
N LYS A 91 -4.29 -17.87 -1.60
CA LYS A 91 -5.59 -17.21 -1.42
C LYS A 91 -5.63 -15.86 -2.14
N GLN A 92 -4.55 -15.07 -2.04
CA GLN A 92 -4.44 -13.80 -2.74
C GLN A 92 -4.45 -13.98 -4.26
N LYS A 93 -3.69 -14.96 -4.77
CA LYS A 93 -3.68 -15.28 -6.22
C LYS A 93 -5.07 -15.71 -6.71
N LEU A 94 -5.78 -16.52 -5.94
CA LEU A 94 -7.16 -16.91 -6.28
C LEU A 94 -8.11 -15.69 -6.25
N ALA A 95 -8.04 -14.86 -5.21
CA ALA A 95 -8.88 -13.67 -5.10
C ALA A 95 -8.63 -12.69 -6.26
N LEU A 96 -7.38 -12.47 -6.62
CA LEU A 96 -7.02 -11.63 -7.76
C LEU A 96 -7.51 -12.23 -9.09
N SER A 97 -7.36 -13.56 -9.30
CA SER A 97 -7.87 -14.24 -10.50
C SER A 97 -9.39 -14.10 -10.62
N CYS A 98 -10.14 -14.27 -9.53
CA CYS A 98 -11.59 -14.06 -9.50
C CYS A 98 -11.98 -12.61 -9.80
N ALA A 99 -11.24 -11.63 -9.26
CA ALA A 99 -11.49 -10.21 -9.53
C ALA A 99 -11.19 -9.79 -10.98
N LEU A 100 -10.37 -10.56 -11.69
CA LEU A 100 -9.94 -10.28 -13.07
C LEU A 100 -10.73 -11.06 -14.13
N ILE A 101 -11.47 -12.10 -13.74
CA ILE A 101 -12.08 -13.07 -14.68
C ILE A 101 -12.99 -12.44 -15.74
N HIS A 102 -13.55 -11.29 -15.49
CA HIS A 102 -14.46 -10.58 -16.39
C HIS A 102 -13.79 -9.42 -17.15
N LYS A 103 -12.44 -9.34 -17.17
CA LYS A 103 -11.66 -8.29 -17.84
C LYS A 103 -12.03 -6.87 -17.38
N PRO A 104 -11.90 -6.55 -16.09
CA PRO A 104 -12.25 -5.22 -15.60
C PRO A 104 -11.35 -4.13 -16.22
N LYS A 105 -11.89 -2.93 -16.39
CA LYS A 105 -11.10 -1.73 -16.73
C LYS A 105 -10.40 -1.15 -15.49
N VAL A 106 -11.06 -1.27 -14.33
CA VAL A 106 -10.57 -0.73 -13.06
C VAL A 106 -10.57 -1.83 -12.01
N LEU A 107 -9.46 -1.99 -11.30
CA LEU A 107 -9.27 -2.98 -10.24
C LEU A 107 -9.03 -2.27 -8.91
N PHE A 108 -9.91 -2.49 -7.95
CA PHE A 108 -9.76 -2.01 -6.57
C PHE A 108 -9.25 -3.13 -5.68
N LEU A 109 -8.17 -2.87 -4.98
CA LEU A 109 -7.51 -3.80 -4.05
C LEU A 109 -7.44 -3.15 -2.67
N ASP A 110 -8.04 -3.80 -1.69
CA ASP A 110 -8.06 -3.33 -0.31
C ASP A 110 -7.11 -4.17 0.53
N GLU A 111 -5.99 -3.60 0.95
CA GLU A 111 -4.92 -4.26 1.70
C GLU A 111 -4.50 -5.62 1.12
N PRO A 112 -4.19 -5.72 -0.18
CA PRO A 112 -4.10 -7.01 -0.87
C PRO A 112 -2.98 -7.92 -0.39
N THR A 113 -2.00 -7.40 0.36
CA THR A 113 -0.82 -8.14 0.82
C THR A 113 -0.71 -8.23 2.33
N THR A 114 -1.75 -7.82 3.06
CA THR A 114 -1.77 -7.94 4.53
C THR A 114 -1.72 -9.41 4.93
N GLY A 115 -0.77 -9.76 5.80
CA GLY A 115 -0.53 -11.14 6.24
C GLY A 115 0.14 -12.05 5.21
N VAL A 116 0.70 -11.48 4.13
CA VAL A 116 1.46 -12.20 3.11
C VAL A 116 2.96 -12.06 3.39
N ASP A 117 3.71 -13.15 3.19
CA ASP A 117 5.16 -13.13 3.34
C ASP A 117 5.86 -12.21 2.32
N PRO A 118 7.08 -11.71 2.60
CA PRO A 118 7.75 -10.74 1.75
C PRO A 118 7.99 -11.19 0.31
N VAL A 119 8.23 -12.49 0.09
CA VAL A 119 8.49 -13.04 -1.25
C VAL A 119 7.20 -13.02 -2.06
N SER A 120 6.13 -13.57 -1.51
CA SER A 120 4.80 -13.57 -2.14
C SER A 120 4.27 -12.14 -2.36
N ARG A 121 4.58 -11.20 -1.45
CA ARG A 121 4.25 -9.77 -1.62
C ARG A 121 4.93 -9.18 -2.85
N LYS A 122 6.23 -9.39 -3.00
CA LYS A 122 6.99 -8.93 -4.17
C LYS A 122 6.40 -9.48 -5.47
N GLU A 123 6.15 -10.80 -5.53
CA GLU A 123 5.53 -11.44 -6.69
C GLU A 123 4.16 -10.82 -7.03
N PHE A 124 3.35 -10.51 -6.00
CA PHE A 124 2.04 -9.90 -6.18
C PHE A 124 2.15 -8.52 -6.84
N TRP A 125 3.08 -7.67 -6.39
CA TRP A 125 3.30 -6.36 -6.99
C TRP A 125 3.86 -6.44 -8.42
N GLU A 126 4.69 -7.42 -8.74
CA GLU A 126 5.13 -7.68 -10.11
C GLU A 126 3.96 -8.11 -11.02
N MET A 127 3.00 -8.88 -10.49
CA MET A 127 1.76 -9.19 -11.22
C MET A 127 0.92 -7.94 -11.47
N LEU A 128 0.73 -7.07 -10.47
CA LEU A 128 0.00 -5.82 -10.65
C LEU A 128 0.64 -4.92 -11.70
N LYS A 129 1.97 -4.86 -11.75
CA LYS A 129 2.68 -4.10 -12.78
C LYS A 129 2.36 -4.62 -14.20
N ARG A 130 2.37 -5.94 -14.40
CA ARG A 130 1.99 -6.52 -15.70
C ARG A 130 0.53 -6.23 -16.08
N LEU A 131 -0.41 -6.30 -15.14
CA LEU A 131 -1.81 -5.97 -15.37
C LEU A 131 -1.98 -4.49 -15.77
N LYS A 132 -1.24 -3.60 -15.14
CA LYS A 132 -1.20 -2.18 -15.53
C LYS A 132 -0.68 -2.00 -16.97
N GLU A 133 0.38 -2.71 -17.37
CA GLU A 133 0.92 -2.71 -18.74
C GLU A 133 -0.09 -3.22 -19.76
N GLN A 134 -1.06 -4.04 -19.36
CA GLN A 134 -2.20 -4.48 -20.17
C GLN A 134 -3.36 -3.47 -20.21
N GLY A 135 -3.20 -2.29 -19.59
CA GLY A 135 -4.17 -1.19 -19.63
C GLY A 135 -5.21 -1.19 -18.50
N ILE A 136 -5.05 -2.03 -17.48
CA ILE A 136 -5.95 -2.02 -16.30
C ILE A 136 -5.53 -0.88 -15.38
N THR A 137 -6.48 -0.02 -15.00
CA THR A 137 -6.27 0.98 -13.93
C THR A 137 -6.39 0.30 -12.58
N ILE A 138 -5.36 0.41 -11.74
CA ILE A 138 -5.31 -0.28 -10.44
C ILE A 138 -5.31 0.75 -9.32
N VAL A 139 -6.24 0.61 -8.39
CA VAL A 139 -6.33 1.41 -7.16
C VAL A 139 -6.08 0.49 -5.97
N VAL A 140 -5.02 0.77 -5.21
CA VAL A 140 -4.64 -0.02 -4.04
C VAL A 140 -4.80 0.83 -2.78
N ALA A 141 -5.55 0.34 -1.80
CA ALA A 141 -5.52 0.85 -0.44
C ALA A 141 -4.53 0.00 0.37
N THR A 142 -3.51 0.60 0.96
CA THR A 142 -2.50 -0.09 1.75
C THR A 142 -2.00 0.77 2.90
N PRO A 143 -1.75 0.19 4.09
CA PRO A 143 -1.07 0.89 5.18
C PRO A 143 0.46 0.89 5.03
N TYR A 144 1.01 0.17 4.04
CA TYR A 144 2.45 0.00 3.88
C TYR A 144 3.02 1.07 2.94
N MET A 145 3.84 1.98 3.47
CA MET A 145 4.45 3.07 2.70
C MET A 145 5.44 2.57 1.62
N GLU A 146 6.04 1.40 1.87
CA GLU A 146 6.88 0.72 0.88
C GLU A 146 6.08 0.36 -0.39
N GLU A 147 4.84 -0.10 -0.22
CA GLU A 147 3.94 -0.42 -1.35
C GLU A 147 3.47 0.84 -2.05
N ALA A 148 3.17 1.90 -1.30
CA ALA A 148 2.83 3.20 -1.87
C ALA A 148 3.93 3.72 -2.81
N SER A 149 5.21 3.44 -2.49
CA SER A 149 6.34 3.82 -3.35
C SER A 149 6.36 3.15 -4.72
N LEU A 150 5.64 2.03 -4.89
CA LEU A 150 5.53 1.28 -6.15
C LEU A 150 4.41 1.81 -7.07
N CYS A 151 3.57 2.71 -6.56
CA CYS A 151 2.48 3.31 -7.31
C CYS A 151 2.96 4.50 -8.15
N ASP A 152 2.26 4.80 -9.25
CA ASP A 152 2.57 5.99 -10.05
C ASP A 152 2.13 7.27 -9.35
N ARG A 153 1.05 7.21 -8.58
CA ARG A 153 0.45 8.33 -7.87
C ARG A 153 -0.17 7.82 -6.58
N ILE A 154 -0.03 8.57 -5.50
CA ILE A 154 -0.57 8.19 -4.20
C ILE A 154 -1.40 9.33 -3.60
N ALA A 155 -2.39 8.95 -2.81
CA ALA A 155 -3.16 9.85 -1.97
C ALA A 155 -2.91 9.49 -0.50
N LEU A 156 -2.27 10.38 0.23
CA LEU A 156 -2.10 10.26 1.67
C LEU A 156 -3.40 10.66 2.35
N MET A 157 -3.95 9.78 3.17
CA MET A 157 -5.26 9.99 3.81
C MET A 157 -5.19 9.79 5.31
N GLN A 158 -5.91 10.62 6.05
CA GLN A 158 -6.10 10.48 7.49
C GLN A 158 -7.50 10.94 7.90
N ASN A 159 -8.17 10.18 8.75
CA ASN A 159 -9.50 10.50 9.27
C ASN A 159 -10.52 10.88 8.18
N GLY A 160 -10.51 10.15 7.06
CA GLY A 160 -11.40 10.39 5.93
C GLY A 160 -11.07 11.61 5.07
N LYS A 161 -9.96 12.31 5.35
CA LYS A 161 -9.51 13.46 4.57
C LYS A 161 -8.27 13.12 3.76
N ILE A 162 -8.22 13.63 2.53
CA ILE A 162 -7.01 13.57 1.70
C ILE A 162 -6.09 14.71 2.16
N LEU A 163 -4.87 14.35 2.59
CA LEU A 163 -3.84 15.29 3.00
C LEU A 163 -3.04 15.80 1.80
N LYS A 164 -2.64 14.90 0.91
CA LYS A 164 -1.86 15.22 -0.29
C LYS A 164 -2.06 14.15 -1.36
N ILE A 165 -2.04 14.58 -2.63
CA ILE A 165 -2.04 13.67 -3.78
C ILE A 165 -0.90 14.09 -4.69
N ASP A 166 0.04 13.18 -4.96
CA ASP A 166 1.12 13.38 -5.92
C ASP A 166 1.81 12.04 -6.26
N THR A 167 2.86 12.09 -7.07
CA THR A 167 3.77 10.97 -7.25
C THR A 167 4.58 10.72 -5.96
N PRO A 168 4.96 9.46 -5.65
CA PRO A 168 5.80 9.15 -4.50
C PRO A 168 7.05 10.02 -4.41
N LYS A 169 7.71 10.20 -5.55
CA LYS A 169 8.93 11.02 -5.66
C LYS A 169 8.70 12.50 -5.31
N GLN A 170 7.57 13.07 -5.77
CA GLN A 170 7.25 14.47 -5.50
C GLN A 170 6.88 14.68 -4.04
N ILE A 171 6.14 13.74 -3.43
CA ILE A 171 5.80 13.79 -2.00
C ILE A 171 7.07 13.84 -1.14
N CYS A 172 8.05 12.97 -1.42
CA CYS A 172 9.34 12.97 -0.71
C CYS A 172 10.14 14.26 -0.94
N LYS A 173 10.15 14.76 -2.19
CA LYS A 173 10.88 15.99 -2.54
C LYS A 173 10.30 17.24 -1.88
N ASP A 174 9.00 17.28 -1.71
CA ASP A 174 8.30 18.42 -1.11
C ASP A 174 8.41 18.47 0.42
N PHE A 175 9.10 17.52 1.04
CA PHE A 175 9.34 17.53 2.48
C PHE A 175 10.05 18.85 2.88
N PRO A 176 9.43 19.66 3.77
CA PRO A 176 9.86 21.06 3.95
C PRO A 176 11.04 21.22 4.90
N LYS A 177 11.49 20.15 5.54
CA LYS A 177 12.45 20.15 6.65
C LYS A 177 13.73 19.41 6.28
N ASP A 178 14.77 19.56 7.07
CA ASP A 178 15.95 18.72 7.00
C ASP A 178 15.75 17.46 7.86
N LEU A 179 16.18 16.33 7.34
CA LEU A 179 16.03 15.03 8.00
C LEU A 179 17.41 14.39 8.19
N PHE A 180 17.62 13.91 9.41
CA PHE A 180 18.83 13.18 9.79
C PHE A 180 18.43 11.82 10.37
N GLU A 181 19.13 10.78 9.97
CA GLU A 181 19.09 9.49 10.64
C GLU A 181 20.18 9.43 11.71
N VAL A 182 19.83 8.96 12.89
CA VAL A 182 20.73 8.79 14.02
C VAL A 182 20.69 7.34 14.48
N LYS A 183 21.84 6.68 14.51
CA LYS A 183 22.01 5.32 15.04
C LYS A 183 22.80 5.34 16.31
N THR A 184 22.37 4.57 17.27
CA THR A 184 23.08 4.26 18.54
C THR A 184 22.67 2.88 19.01
N GLU A 185 23.33 2.35 20.02
CA GLU A 185 23.00 1.03 20.59
C GLU A 185 21.63 0.97 21.29
N ASN A 186 21.09 2.12 21.73
CA ASN A 186 19.86 2.17 22.51
C ASN A 186 18.83 3.18 21.94
N ILE A 187 18.06 2.76 20.97
CA ILE A 187 17.02 3.57 20.32
C ILE A 187 15.96 4.13 21.30
N PRO A 188 15.40 3.35 22.25
CA PRO A 188 14.44 3.89 23.22
C PRO A 188 15.01 5.00 24.10
N ALA A 189 16.27 4.87 24.55
CA ALA A 189 16.93 5.91 25.32
C ALA A 189 17.20 7.15 24.47
N LEU A 190 17.64 6.97 23.21
CA LEU A 190 17.87 8.06 22.27
C LEU A 190 16.59 8.88 22.05
N LEU A 191 15.46 8.24 21.76
CA LEU A 191 14.17 8.92 21.58
C LEU A 191 13.77 9.75 22.81
N LYS A 192 14.00 9.21 24.01
CA LYS A 192 13.69 9.92 25.26
C LYS A 192 14.54 11.19 25.43
N ILE A 193 15.84 11.10 25.09
CA ILE A 193 16.76 12.22 25.19
C ILE A 193 16.46 13.29 24.10
N LEU A 194 16.19 12.88 22.88
CA LEU A 194 15.88 13.78 21.77
C LEU A 194 14.62 14.63 22.00
N LYS A 195 13.64 14.16 22.79
CA LYS A 195 12.51 14.99 23.23
C LYS A 195 12.93 16.26 23.96
N GLY A 196 14.10 16.25 24.61
CA GLY A 196 14.69 17.42 25.28
C GLY A 196 15.63 18.25 24.40
N TYR A 197 15.90 17.80 23.18
CA TYR A 197 16.80 18.51 22.26
C TYR A 197 16.05 19.60 21.50
N LYS A 198 16.15 20.84 21.98
CA LYS A 198 15.33 21.99 21.51
C LYS A 198 15.49 22.34 20.03
N VAL A 199 16.56 21.88 19.38
CA VAL A 199 16.79 22.13 17.94
C VAL A 199 15.94 21.19 17.09
N ALA A 200 15.75 19.94 17.54
CA ALA A 200 14.85 19.01 16.88
C ALA A 200 13.40 19.50 16.99
N GLU A 201 12.67 19.45 15.89
CA GLU A 201 11.24 19.72 15.85
C GLU A 201 10.46 18.45 16.17
N ASN A 202 10.92 17.31 15.65
CA ASN A 202 10.36 15.99 15.91
C ASN A 202 11.45 14.93 15.88
N SER A 203 11.19 13.79 16.52
CA SER A 203 12.05 12.60 16.41
C SER A 203 11.21 11.34 16.60
N TYR A 204 11.43 10.33 15.78
CA TYR A 204 10.69 9.05 15.80
C TYR A 204 11.58 7.89 15.37
N ALA A 205 11.24 6.69 15.82
CA ALA A 205 11.98 5.48 15.45
C ALA A 205 11.67 5.08 14.00
N PHE A 206 12.69 4.67 13.28
CA PHE A 206 12.61 4.19 11.92
C PHE A 206 13.56 2.99 11.74
N GLY A 207 13.05 1.79 11.94
CA GLY A 207 13.88 0.58 11.96
C GLY A 207 14.98 0.63 13.02
N GLU A 208 16.25 0.54 12.58
CA GLU A 208 17.43 0.60 13.44
C GLU A 208 17.92 2.05 13.71
N PHE A 209 17.20 3.05 13.25
CA PHE A 209 17.55 4.45 13.33
C PHE A 209 16.49 5.25 14.08
N VAL A 210 16.85 6.44 14.48
CA VAL A 210 15.92 7.51 14.84
C VAL A 210 16.00 8.59 13.77
N HIS A 211 14.89 8.94 13.18
CA HIS A 211 14.78 10.09 12.31
C HIS A 211 14.61 11.34 13.17
N VAL A 212 15.46 12.33 12.92
CA VAL A 212 15.46 13.63 13.61
C VAL A 212 15.15 14.71 12.59
N VAL A 213 14.04 15.39 12.82
CA VAL A 213 13.53 16.44 11.93
C VAL A 213 13.99 17.80 12.43
N ILE A 214 14.65 18.55 11.58
CA ILE A 214 15.17 19.89 11.86
C ILE A 214 14.49 20.89 10.93
N ASN A 215 13.97 21.97 11.50
CA ASN A 215 13.46 23.08 10.70
C ASN A 215 14.58 23.75 9.94
N LYS A 216 14.45 23.95 8.63
CA LYS A 216 15.48 24.58 7.77
C LYS A 216 15.89 25.99 8.19
N ASN A 217 15.02 26.66 8.97
CA ASN A 217 15.32 28.01 9.49
C ASN A 217 16.19 27.99 10.76
N LYS A 218 16.50 26.82 11.31
CA LYS A 218 17.39 26.67 12.46
C LYS A 218 18.81 26.32 11.97
N GLU A 219 19.79 27.01 12.52
CA GLU A 219 21.18 26.58 12.36
C GLU A 219 21.38 25.23 13.08
N PHE A 220 21.71 24.22 12.31
CA PHE A 220 21.98 22.88 12.81
C PHE A 220 23.25 22.34 12.16
N LEU A 221 24.14 21.86 13.02
CA LEU A 221 25.35 21.14 12.63
C LEU A 221 25.27 19.72 13.26
N PRO A 222 25.47 18.64 12.49
CA PRO A 222 25.47 17.27 13.02
C PRO A 222 26.40 17.08 14.22
N GLU A 223 27.54 17.80 14.23
CA GLU A 223 28.53 17.77 15.30
C GLU A 223 27.96 18.25 16.64
N THR A 224 27.04 19.21 16.62
CA THR A 224 26.39 19.69 17.86
C THR A 224 25.47 18.63 18.47
N LEU A 225 24.84 17.82 17.63
CA LEU A 225 24.03 16.69 18.08
C LEU A 225 24.92 15.55 18.61
N ASP A 226 26.05 15.26 17.95
CA ASP A 226 27.03 14.27 18.43
C ASP A 226 27.57 14.64 19.82
N ILE A 227 28.00 15.89 20.00
CA ILE A 227 28.47 16.39 21.32
C ILE A 227 27.36 16.23 22.37
N PHE A 228 26.15 16.67 22.06
CA PHE A 228 25.01 16.56 22.98
C PHE A 228 24.72 15.11 23.38
N LEU A 229 24.79 14.16 22.44
CA LEU A 229 24.55 12.74 22.71
C LEU A 229 25.70 12.12 23.55
N ARG A 230 26.97 12.48 23.26
CA ARG A 230 28.12 12.03 24.06
C ARG A 230 28.07 12.54 25.49
N GLU A 231 27.62 13.76 25.75
CA GLU A 231 27.36 14.28 27.10
C GLU A 231 26.29 13.48 27.86
N LYS A 232 25.42 12.74 27.13
CA LYS A 232 24.41 11.83 27.69
C LYS A 232 24.86 10.38 27.72
N ASN A 233 26.17 10.13 27.56
CA ASN A 233 26.82 8.82 27.59
C ASN A 233 26.35 7.85 26.46
N PHE A 234 26.03 8.41 25.26
CA PHE A 234 25.85 7.59 24.07
C PHE A 234 27.19 7.34 23.40
N GLU A 235 27.39 6.13 22.92
CA GLU A 235 28.56 5.69 22.15
C GLU A 235 28.12 5.19 20.77
N ASN A 236 29.08 4.96 19.87
CA ASN A 236 28.84 4.45 18.52
C ASN A 236 27.74 5.24 17.76
N ILE A 237 27.85 6.57 17.84
CA ILE A 237 26.86 7.48 17.24
C ILE A 237 27.19 7.64 15.76
N GLU A 238 26.20 7.35 14.91
CA GLU A 238 26.22 7.66 13.49
C GLU A 238 25.12 8.68 13.19
N ILE A 239 25.46 9.78 12.52
CA ILE A 239 24.50 10.83 12.13
C ILE A 239 24.69 11.12 10.66
N ASN A 240 23.64 10.86 9.85
CA ASN A 240 23.68 11.10 8.42
C ASN A 240 22.49 11.97 8.00
N LYS A 241 22.73 12.94 7.11
CA LYS A 241 21.63 13.67 6.46
C LYS A 241 21.05 12.80 5.36
N ILE A 242 19.72 12.62 5.39
CA ILE A 242 18.98 11.76 4.46
C ILE A 242 17.88 12.52 3.73
N GLY A 243 17.41 11.96 2.62
CA GLY A 243 16.17 12.39 1.98
C GLY A 243 14.96 11.80 2.69
N ALA A 244 13.87 12.54 2.73
CA ALA A 244 12.63 12.06 3.33
C ALA A 244 12.03 10.88 2.53
N THR A 245 11.41 9.96 3.25
CA THR A 245 10.55 8.90 2.71
C THR A 245 9.09 9.37 2.64
N ILE A 246 8.21 8.52 2.08
CA ILE A 246 6.76 8.77 2.11
C ILE A 246 6.26 8.78 3.56
N GLU A 247 6.81 7.92 4.42
CA GLU A 247 6.45 7.83 5.84
C GLU A 247 6.81 9.11 6.59
N ASP A 248 8.02 9.66 6.36
CA ASP A 248 8.44 10.93 6.93
C ASP A 248 7.51 12.08 6.51
N SER A 249 7.16 12.11 5.22
CA SER A 249 6.25 13.12 4.68
C SER A 249 4.83 12.97 5.23
N PHE A 250 4.37 11.74 5.45
CA PHE A 250 3.08 11.47 6.06
C PHE A 250 3.04 11.91 7.53
N ILE A 251 4.07 11.57 8.31
CA ILE A 251 4.20 12.00 9.72
C ILE A 251 4.23 13.52 9.82
N ASP A 252 4.90 14.20 8.89
CA ASP A 252 4.96 15.67 8.86
C ASP A 252 3.60 16.31 8.58
N LEU A 253 2.81 15.73 7.68
CA LEU A 253 1.47 16.18 7.35
C LEU A 253 0.43 15.96 8.48
N LEU A 254 0.75 15.12 9.46
CA LEU A 254 -0.11 14.86 10.63
C LEU A 254 0.13 15.83 11.79
N ASN A 255 1.24 16.59 11.79
CA ASN A 255 1.60 17.56 12.83
C ASN A 255 1.24 18.99 12.43
#